data_0fdc9f302127d4a13ea3067bdd461177
#
_entry.id   0fdc9f302127d4a13ea3067bdd461177
#
_cell.length_a   1.000
_cell.length_b   1.000
_cell.length_c   1.000
_cell.angle_alpha   90.00
_cell.angle_beta   90.00
_cell.angle_gamma   90.00
#
_symmetry.space_group_name_H-M   'P 1'
#
loop_
_entity.id
_entity.type
_entity.pdbx_description
1 polymer ?
#
loop_
_entity_poly.entity_id
_entity_poly.type
_entity_poly.pdbx_seq_one_letter_code
_entity_poly.pdbx_strand_id
1 'polypeptide(L)'
;MFLLPCIVISWYVTKTPIPWYYATEIKNYLFARAHPEDGGWGLHIEGESSVFGTSLNYTVLRLVGVDADHPKMVKARATLHKLGGATHAPHWSKWWLAVMGVAHWDIVNPVPPELWLLPDWVPFAPWRWWIHIRQVYLPMSYLWSKRWQAEETDTIRSLRKELFVEDWDKIDWAAHRNTIHPRDNYHPKTWLLNMLNWILANVWTPVLRVKPLVKKAEDWAMKLIEMENENTDHLDLATVSGPMNLVALYARDGPDSYAVRRHKERSDEFLWVKDEGLLANGTNGVQCWDTAFAIQAVMDAGLTEDPRWRPMLLKALEFLDDQQIRENVKDQDKCYRQQRKGGWAFSNKDQGYAVSDCVSEALKSVIILQKTPGFPTLIDDRRIFDAIDTLLTYQNPNGSCSSYEPPRAGSWMEMLNAAEVFGRIMVEYEYPECTTAVVTALSLFHKHWPSYRSAEVERFVERAVAWIKTNQRPHGGWYGSWGICFTYATMFALESLASTGETYANSSHAKRGCDFLISKQREDGGWSEHYKVSPTPPPFYNLQPPNFQTRLTNLTPLHRPAKQANTSSTPPVLR
;
A
#
# COMPACT_ATOMS: atom_id res chain seq x y z
N MET A 1 7.00 7.09 -5.99
CA MET A 1 8.15 7.99 -5.66
C MET A 1 8.84 7.62 -4.35
N PHE A 2 8.19 7.00 -3.36
CA PHE A 2 8.83 6.61 -2.09
C PHE A 2 9.14 5.10 -1.95
N LEU A 3 8.54 4.23 -2.76
CA LEU A 3 8.77 2.78 -2.73
C LEU A 3 10.08 2.38 -3.43
N LEU A 4 10.32 2.92 -4.61
CA LEU A 4 11.55 2.64 -5.36
C LEU A 4 12.83 2.93 -4.56
N PRO A 5 12.94 4.02 -3.79
CA PRO A 5 14.07 4.24 -2.91
C PRO A 5 14.33 3.11 -1.91
N CYS A 6 13.30 2.50 -1.35
CA CYS A 6 13.46 1.40 -0.40
C CYS A 6 14.18 0.21 -1.05
N ILE A 7 13.79 -0.15 -2.28
CA ILE A 7 14.42 -1.25 -3.04
C ILE A 7 15.87 -0.92 -3.37
N VAL A 8 16.11 0.24 -3.99
CA VAL A 8 17.47 0.60 -4.46
C VAL A 8 18.44 0.77 -3.29
N ILE A 9 18.01 1.40 -2.20
CA ILE A 9 18.83 1.54 -0.99
C ILE A 9 19.11 0.15 -0.39
N SER A 10 18.11 -0.73 -0.30
CA SER A 10 18.32 -2.08 0.24
C SER A 10 19.31 -2.89 -0.62
N TRP A 11 19.22 -2.80 -1.95
CA TRP A 11 20.20 -3.44 -2.83
C TRP A 11 21.61 -2.89 -2.60
N TYR A 12 21.74 -1.57 -2.52
CA TYR A 12 23.03 -0.94 -2.31
C TYR A 12 23.68 -1.36 -0.99
N VAL A 13 22.95 -1.25 0.12
CA VAL A 13 23.50 -1.56 1.46
C VAL A 13 23.77 -3.06 1.68
N THR A 14 23.06 -3.92 0.95
CA THR A 14 23.27 -5.38 0.98
C THR A 14 24.23 -5.87 -0.13
N LYS A 15 24.86 -4.94 -0.84
CA LYS A 15 25.80 -5.23 -1.95
C LYS A 15 25.17 -6.12 -3.03
N THR A 16 23.87 -5.95 -3.27
CA THR A 16 23.16 -6.61 -4.37
C THR A 16 23.48 -5.86 -5.67
N PRO A 17 24.03 -6.53 -6.69
CA PRO A 17 24.34 -5.87 -7.95
C PRO A 17 23.09 -5.31 -8.61
N ILE A 18 23.11 -4.04 -9.02
CA ILE A 18 22.05 -3.42 -9.82
C ILE A 18 22.43 -3.57 -11.29
N PRO A 19 21.66 -4.33 -12.09
CA PRO A 19 21.93 -4.47 -13.52
C PRO A 19 21.95 -3.10 -14.22
N TRP A 20 22.85 -2.92 -15.18
CA TRP A 20 23.00 -1.62 -15.88
C TRP A 20 21.68 -1.16 -16.54
N TYR A 21 20.90 -2.08 -17.06
CA TYR A 21 19.60 -1.78 -17.67
C TYR A 21 18.56 -1.32 -16.62
N TYR A 22 18.56 -1.88 -15.40
CA TYR A 22 17.73 -1.36 -14.29
C TYR A 22 18.19 0.04 -13.88
N ALA A 23 19.48 0.25 -13.72
CA ALA A 23 20.03 1.57 -13.40
C ALA A 23 19.64 2.63 -14.44
N THR A 24 19.66 2.26 -15.72
CA THR A 24 19.25 3.13 -16.83
C THR A 24 17.77 3.46 -16.77
N GLU A 25 16.90 2.46 -16.59
CA GLU A 25 15.46 2.67 -16.60
C GLU A 25 14.95 3.36 -15.32
N ILE A 26 15.57 3.10 -14.17
CA ILE A 26 15.32 3.86 -12.93
C ILE A 26 15.68 5.34 -13.14
N LYS A 27 16.83 5.62 -13.72
CA LYS A 27 17.26 6.98 -14.07
C LYS A 27 16.26 7.66 -15.00
N ASN A 28 15.83 6.97 -16.06
CA ASN A 28 14.86 7.49 -17.02
C ASN A 28 13.55 7.86 -16.33
N TYR A 29 12.98 6.95 -15.53
CA TYR A 29 11.76 7.17 -14.79
C TYR A 29 11.87 8.38 -13.83
N LEU A 30 12.91 8.42 -13.02
CA LEU A 30 13.07 9.50 -12.04
C LEU A 30 13.27 10.85 -12.73
N PHE A 31 14.02 10.92 -13.82
CA PHE A 31 14.21 12.15 -14.58
C PHE A 31 12.96 12.60 -15.36
N ALA A 32 12.13 11.65 -15.79
CA ALA A 32 10.84 11.96 -16.43
C ALA A 32 9.83 12.52 -15.41
N ARG A 33 9.94 12.11 -14.15
CA ARG A 33 9.04 12.51 -13.04
C ARG A 33 9.59 13.60 -12.12
N ALA A 34 10.75 14.15 -12.44
CA ALA A 34 11.27 15.33 -11.74
C ALA A 34 10.35 16.54 -12.02
N HIS A 35 10.06 17.32 -10.98
CA HIS A 35 9.22 18.50 -11.11
C HIS A 35 9.82 19.48 -12.12
N PRO A 36 9.05 19.94 -13.12
CA PRO A 36 9.61 20.67 -14.25
C PRO A 36 10.26 22.02 -13.87
N GLU A 37 9.68 22.70 -12.88
CA GLU A 37 10.15 24.02 -12.46
C GLU A 37 11.37 23.98 -11.53
N ASP A 38 11.39 23.04 -10.56
CA ASP A 38 12.44 23.04 -9.53
C ASP A 38 13.32 21.78 -9.52
N GLY A 39 12.97 20.74 -10.30
CA GLY A 39 13.76 19.54 -10.50
C GLY A 39 13.76 18.54 -9.35
N GLY A 40 13.02 18.81 -8.26
CA GLY A 40 12.84 17.87 -7.15
C GLY A 40 11.70 16.88 -7.39
N TRP A 41 11.30 16.16 -6.34
CA TRP A 41 10.20 15.18 -6.36
C TRP A 41 9.28 15.38 -5.17
N GLY A 42 7.97 15.29 -5.43
CA GLY A 42 6.94 15.30 -4.40
C GLY A 42 6.57 13.90 -3.92
N LEU A 43 5.60 13.84 -3.03
CA LEU A 43 4.97 12.59 -2.62
C LEU A 43 4.14 11.98 -3.77
N HIS A 44 3.43 12.83 -4.51
CA HIS A 44 2.70 12.49 -5.73
C HIS A 44 3.47 12.94 -6.98
N ILE A 45 3.29 12.22 -8.09
CA ILE A 45 3.99 12.51 -9.38
C ILE A 45 3.66 13.88 -9.98
N GLU A 46 2.53 14.47 -9.61
CA GLU A 46 2.08 15.82 -10.02
C GLU A 46 2.16 16.81 -8.84
N GLY A 47 2.66 16.38 -7.69
CA GLY A 47 2.76 17.20 -6.49
C GLY A 47 4.00 18.08 -6.49
N GLU A 48 3.96 19.13 -5.65
CA GLU A 48 5.13 19.98 -5.39
C GLU A 48 6.28 19.16 -4.82
N SER A 49 7.51 19.58 -5.11
CA SER A 49 8.70 18.98 -4.54
C SER A 49 8.72 19.10 -3.01
N SER A 50 9.05 18.02 -2.36
CA SER A 50 9.17 17.91 -0.91
C SER A 50 10.56 17.46 -0.51
N VAL A 51 10.92 17.62 0.77
CA VAL A 51 12.20 17.11 1.29
C VAL A 51 12.20 15.58 1.24
N PHE A 52 11.08 14.95 1.57
CA PHE A 52 10.90 13.50 1.51
C PHE A 52 11.21 12.94 0.13
N GLY A 53 10.45 13.39 -0.88
CA GLY A 53 10.60 12.90 -2.25
C GLY A 53 11.97 13.24 -2.83
N THR A 54 12.45 14.47 -2.60
CA THR A 54 13.70 14.93 -3.21
C THR A 54 14.92 14.27 -2.59
N SER A 55 15.01 14.15 -1.26
CA SER A 55 16.19 13.53 -0.61
C SER A 55 16.36 12.06 -1.00
N LEU A 56 15.27 11.27 -1.02
CA LEU A 56 15.35 9.85 -1.33
C LEU A 56 15.58 9.58 -2.83
N ASN A 57 14.88 10.29 -3.73
CA ASN A 57 15.07 10.05 -5.17
C ASN A 57 16.41 10.62 -5.68
N TYR A 58 16.90 11.72 -5.12
CA TYR A 58 18.26 12.19 -5.33
C TYR A 58 19.28 11.12 -4.92
N THR A 59 19.12 10.54 -3.74
CA THR A 59 19.95 9.45 -3.24
C THR A 59 19.95 8.27 -4.22
N VAL A 60 18.78 7.80 -4.66
CA VAL A 60 18.67 6.71 -5.64
C VAL A 60 19.47 7.00 -6.90
N LEU A 61 19.33 8.20 -7.47
CA LEU A 61 20.08 8.59 -8.67
C LEU A 61 21.60 8.52 -8.46
N ARG A 62 22.10 8.93 -7.29
CA ARG A 62 23.50 8.79 -6.93
C ARG A 62 23.93 7.31 -6.82
N LEU A 63 23.08 6.47 -6.22
CA LEU A 63 23.35 5.04 -6.06
C LEU A 63 23.37 4.27 -7.38
N VAL A 64 22.59 4.70 -8.37
CA VAL A 64 22.61 4.13 -9.73
C VAL A 64 23.65 4.79 -10.65
N GLY A 65 24.57 5.59 -10.09
CA GLY A 65 25.74 6.10 -10.79
C GLY A 65 25.57 7.44 -11.53
N VAL A 66 24.51 8.20 -11.25
CA VAL A 66 24.36 9.55 -11.82
C VAL A 66 25.33 10.50 -11.13
N ASP A 67 26.07 11.27 -11.92
CA ASP A 67 27.03 12.25 -11.42
C ASP A 67 26.33 13.38 -10.63
N ALA A 68 26.96 13.86 -9.55
CA ALA A 68 26.46 14.96 -8.73
C ALA A 68 26.37 16.28 -9.51
N ASP A 69 27.22 16.47 -10.50
CA ASP A 69 27.30 17.68 -11.34
C ASP A 69 26.39 17.61 -12.57
N HIS A 70 25.66 16.50 -12.76
CA HIS A 70 24.64 16.43 -13.79
C HIS A 70 23.61 17.56 -13.59
N PRO A 71 23.24 18.34 -14.65
CA PRO A 71 22.39 19.54 -14.49
C PRO A 71 21.09 19.31 -13.74
N LYS A 72 20.42 18.16 -13.94
CA LYS A 72 19.20 17.81 -13.19
C LYS A 72 19.49 17.55 -11.69
N MET A 73 20.64 16.97 -11.36
CA MET A 73 21.07 16.72 -9.99
C MET A 73 21.40 18.04 -9.27
N VAL A 74 22.12 18.93 -9.92
CA VAL A 74 22.42 20.27 -9.39
C VAL A 74 21.12 21.03 -9.08
N LYS A 75 20.14 20.99 -10.00
CA LYS A 75 18.84 21.63 -9.81
C LYS A 75 18.06 21.01 -8.64
N ALA A 76 17.98 19.69 -8.57
CA ALA A 76 17.30 18.97 -7.48
C ALA A 76 17.95 19.24 -6.11
N ARG A 77 19.29 19.26 -6.05
CA ARG A 77 20.04 19.57 -4.82
C ARG A 77 19.79 21.00 -4.37
N ALA A 78 19.77 21.97 -5.29
CA ALA A 78 19.44 23.36 -4.95
C ALA A 78 18.03 23.47 -4.35
N THR A 79 17.05 22.74 -4.90
CA THR A 79 15.70 22.67 -4.34
C THR A 79 15.68 22.03 -2.96
N LEU A 80 16.38 20.92 -2.77
CA LEU A 80 16.50 20.27 -1.46
C LEU A 80 17.08 21.22 -0.42
N HIS A 81 18.14 21.94 -0.75
CA HIS A 81 18.78 22.92 0.15
C HIS A 81 17.86 24.09 0.46
N LYS A 82 17.11 24.60 -0.52
CA LYS A 82 16.09 25.65 -0.32
C LYS A 82 14.99 25.20 0.67
N LEU A 83 14.68 23.91 0.72
CA LEU A 83 13.73 23.31 1.65
C LEU A 83 14.35 22.92 3.01
N GLY A 84 15.62 23.27 3.27
CA GLY A 84 16.33 23.04 4.52
C GLY A 84 17.21 21.80 4.56
N GLY A 85 17.39 21.11 3.42
CA GLY A 85 18.20 19.89 3.36
C GLY A 85 17.57 18.68 4.06
N ALA A 86 18.27 17.56 4.07
CA ALA A 86 17.76 16.29 4.57
C ALA A 86 17.53 16.26 6.09
N THR A 87 18.03 17.21 6.87
CA THR A 87 17.68 17.36 8.30
C THR A 87 16.18 17.66 8.50
N HIS A 88 15.52 18.24 7.49
CA HIS A 88 14.09 18.56 7.48
C HIS A 88 13.21 17.46 6.87
N ALA A 89 13.78 16.29 6.57
CA ALA A 89 13.04 15.15 6.05
C ALA A 89 12.14 14.51 7.13
N PRO A 90 11.06 13.81 6.75
CA PRO A 90 10.27 13.00 7.68
C PRO A 90 11.08 11.81 8.22
N HIS A 91 10.56 11.22 9.30
CA HIS A 91 11.21 10.13 10.04
C HIS A 91 11.61 8.94 9.15
N TRP A 92 10.78 8.60 8.16
CA TRP A 92 11.07 7.53 7.20
C TRP A 92 12.37 7.76 6.41
N SER A 93 12.58 8.95 5.86
CA SER A 93 13.82 9.28 5.16
C SER A 93 15.02 9.28 6.09
N LYS A 94 14.87 9.87 7.29
CA LYS A 94 15.94 9.90 8.31
C LYS A 94 16.41 8.51 8.68
N TRP A 95 15.46 7.57 8.81
CA TRP A 95 15.78 6.18 9.12
C TRP A 95 16.59 5.52 8.00
N TRP A 96 16.17 5.65 6.73
CA TRP A 96 16.91 5.11 5.59
C TRP A 96 18.30 5.73 5.44
N LEU A 97 18.42 7.04 5.62
CA LEU A 97 19.72 7.73 5.58
C LEU A 97 20.62 7.28 6.73
N ALA A 98 20.07 6.99 7.91
CA ALA A 98 20.83 6.44 9.04
C ALA A 98 21.30 5.00 8.77
N VAL A 99 20.46 4.14 8.19
CA VAL A 99 20.83 2.77 7.74
C VAL A 99 21.98 2.82 6.74
N MET A 100 21.97 3.76 5.82
CA MET A 100 23.07 3.95 4.87
C MET A 100 24.35 4.54 5.48
N GLY A 101 24.31 5.08 6.69
CA GLY A 101 25.41 5.86 7.26
C GLY A 101 25.57 7.27 6.68
N VAL A 102 24.59 7.75 5.92
CA VAL A 102 24.53 9.12 5.41
C VAL A 102 24.13 10.09 6.52
N ALA A 103 23.25 9.70 7.42
CA ALA A 103 22.90 10.45 8.63
C ALA A 103 23.30 9.67 9.89
N HIS A 104 23.46 10.37 11.01
CA HIS A 104 23.69 9.72 12.29
C HIS A 104 22.37 9.19 12.88
N TRP A 105 22.41 8.04 13.58
CA TRP A 105 21.25 7.43 14.20
C TRP A 105 20.53 8.32 15.23
N ASP A 106 21.17 9.34 15.75
CA ASP A 106 20.55 10.25 16.72
C ASP A 106 19.50 11.18 16.12
N ILE A 107 19.43 11.28 14.78
CA ILE A 107 18.34 12.00 14.08
C ILE A 107 17.03 11.21 14.09
N VAL A 108 17.07 9.91 14.40
CA VAL A 108 15.92 9.02 14.42
C VAL A 108 15.34 8.92 15.83
N ASN A 109 14.02 9.13 15.98
CA ASN A 109 13.35 8.86 17.25
C ASN A 109 13.49 7.38 17.63
N PRO A 110 13.54 7.05 18.92
CA PRO A 110 13.66 5.66 19.36
C PRO A 110 12.53 4.76 18.86
N VAL A 111 12.90 3.61 18.32
CA VAL A 111 11.98 2.54 17.89
C VAL A 111 12.41 1.25 18.59
N PRO A 112 12.12 1.10 19.90
CA PRO A 112 12.66 -0.01 20.67
C PRO A 112 11.98 -1.35 20.31
N PRO A 113 12.74 -2.43 20.01
CA PRO A 113 12.17 -3.75 19.75
C PRO A 113 11.49 -4.35 20.99
N GLU A 114 11.72 -3.83 22.16
CA GLU A 114 11.07 -4.22 23.41
C GLU A 114 9.55 -4.07 23.35
N LEU A 115 9.01 -3.25 22.45
CA LEU A 115 7.57 -3.16 22.18
C LEU A 115 6.97 -4.51 21.75
N TRP A 116 7.73 -5.35 21.05
CA TRP A 116 7.27 -6.68 20.61
C TRP A 116 7.16 -7.72 21.74
N LEU A 117 7.65 -7.39 22.94
CA LEU A 117 7.50 -8.23 24.13
C LEU A 117 6.29 -7.82 24.99
N LEU A 118 5.54 -6.81 24.59
CA LEU A 118 4.34 -6.38 25.33
C LEU A 118 3.28 -7.48 25.31
N PRO A 119 2.66 -7.78 26.46
CA PRO A 119 1.55 -8.72 26.54
C PRO A 119 0.34 -8.27 25.71
N ASP A 120 -0.45 -9.22 25.22
CA ASP A 120 -1.60 -8.97 24.35
C ASP A 120 -2.70 -8.10 24.95
N TRP A 121 -2.80 -8.07 26.28
CA TRP A 121 -3.77 -7.22 27.00
C TRP A 121 -3.40 -5.73 26.96
N VAL A 122 -2.18 -5.37 26.62
CA VAL A 122 -1.75 -3.97 26.51
C VAL A 122 -2.46 -3.30 25.32
N PRO A 123 -3.17 -2.16 25.54
CA PRO A 123 -4.02 -1.57 24.49
C PRO A 123 -3.25 -1.10 23.24
N PHE A 124 -1.97 -0.76 23.38
CA PHE A 124 -1.09 -0.28 22.30
C PHE A 124 -0.04 -1.32 21.88
N ALA A 125 -0.19 -2.57 22.27
CA ALA A 125 0.73 -3.64 21.84
C ALA A 125 0.75 -3.78 20.31
N PRO A 126 1.91 -4.05 19.69
CA PRO A 126 2.07 -4.04 18.23
C PRO A 126 1.14 -4.97 17.48
N TRP A 127 0.71 -6.09 18.08
CA TRP A 127 -0.23 -7.01 17.44
C TRP A 127 -1.58 -6.37 17.08
N ARG A 128 -1.92 -5.22 17.72
CA ARG A 128 -3.13 -4.44 17.48
C ARG A 128 -3.00 -3.41 16.36
N TRP A 129 -1.77 -3.15 15.92
CA TRP A 129 -1.50 -2.18 14.87
C TRP A 129 -1.93 -2.72 13.51
N TRP A 130 -2.16 -1.82 12.58
CA TRP A 130 -2.37 -2.17 11.19
C TRP A 130 -1.21 -3.02 10.66
N ILE A 131 -1.54 -4.03 9.84
CA ILE A 131 -0.58 -5.00 9.38
C ILE A 131 0.65 -4.38 8.70
N HIS A 132 0.46 -3.35 7.86
CA HIS A 132 1.58 -2.68 7.21
C HIS A 132 2.51 -2.00 8.23
N ILE A 133 1.96 -1.35 9.25
CA ILE A 133 2.77 -0.72 10.31
C ILE A 133 3.49 -1.77 11.13
N ARG A 134 2.86 -2.91 11.45
CA ARG A 134 3.55 -4.02 12.13
C ARG A 134 4.77 -4.47 11.34
N GLN A 135 4.59 -4.72 10.04
CA GLN A 135 5.66 -5.25 9.18
C GLN A 135 6.79 -4.23 8.91
N VAL A 136 6.50 -2.94 8.98
CA VAL A 136 7.51 -1.87 8.86
C VAL A 136 8.29 -1.68 10.17
N TYR A 137 7.59 -1.59 11.30
CA TYR A 137 8.23 -1.33 12.60
C TYR A 137 9.09 -2.51 13.08
N LEU A 138 8.81 -3.70 12.63
CA LEU A 138 9.54 -4.91 13.02
C LEU A 138 11.03 -4.82 12.61
N PRO A 139 11.42 -4.76 11.32
CA PRO A 139 12.81 -4.57 10.92
C PRO A 139 13.35 -3.20 11.32
N MET A 140 12.52 -2.15 11.34
CA MET A 140 12.91 -0.81 11.76
C MET A 140 13.44 -0.82 13.20
N SER A 141 12.73 -1.49 14.11
CA SER A 141 13.11 -1.58 15.52
C SER A 141 14.40 -2.38 15.73
N TYR A 142 14.57 -3.48 15.00
CA TYR A 142 15.77 -4.31 15.07
C TYR A 142 17.01 -3.51 14.63
N LEU A 143 16.98 -2.89 13.45
CA LEU A 143 18.11 -2.13 12.90
C LEU A 143 18.41 -0.88 13.74
N TRP A 144 17.38 -0.20 14.27
CA TRP A 144 17.57 0.90 15.22
C TRP A 144 18.24 0.42 16.50
N SER A 145 17.85 -0.74 17.04
CA SER A 145 18.46 -1.31 18.25
C SER A 145 19.93 -1.62 18.05
N LYS A 146 20.30 -2.16 16.89
CA LYS A 146 21.68 -2.48 16.50
C LYS A 146 22.50 -1.25 16.11
N ARG A 147 21.85 -0.09 15.84
CA ARG A 147 22.52 1.06 15.23
C ARG A 147 23.29 0.66 13.97
N TRP A 148 22.72 -0.32 13.23
CA TRP A 148 23.39 -0.88 12.08
C TRP A 148 23.51 0.14 10.96
N GLN A 149 24.69 0.21 10.35
CA GLN A 149 24.98 1.08 9.21
C GLN A 149 25.67 0.29 8.12
N ALA A 150 25.42 0.65 6.89
CA ALA A 150 26.17 0.12 5.75
C ALA A 150 27.64 0.53 5.81
N GLU A 151 28.49 -0.24 5.11
CA GLU A 151 29.89 0.10 4.95
C GLU A 151 30.05 1.44 4.22
N GLU A 152 30.94 2.28 4.71
CA GLU A 152 31.18 3.61 4.13
C GLU A 152 31.86 3.50 2.77
N THR A 153 31.31 4.20 1.79
CA THR A 153 31.82 4.30 0.41
C THR A 153 32.04 5.76 0.03
N ASP A 154 32.72 5.98 -1.10
CA ASP A 154 32.87 7.36 -1.67
C ASP A 154 31.52 7.98 -1.97
N THR A 155 30.56 7.20 -2.45
CA THR A 155 29.19 7.68 -2.69
C THR A 155 28.50 8.13 -1.41
N ILE A 156 28.65 7.38 -0.30
CA ILE A 156 28.08 7.78 0.99
C ILE A 156 28.74 9.06 1.49
N ARG A 157 30.08 9.18 1.39
CA ARG A 157 30.79 10.42 1.74
C ARG A 157 30.37 11.62 0.90
N SER A 158 30.11 11.40 -0.38
CA SER A 158 29.61 12.44 -1.29
C SER A 158 28.19 12.87 -0.89
N LEU A 159 27.28 11.90 -0.66
CA LEU A 159 25.92 12.16 -0.22
C LEU A 159 25.83 12.96 1.09
N ARG A 160 26.75 12.74 2.03
CA ARG A 160 26.85 13.56 3.26
C ARG A 160 27.07 15.05 2.96
N LYS A 161 27.82 15.37 1.92
CA LYS A 161 28.07 16.76 1.49
C LYS A 161 26.93 17.32 0.63
N GLU A 162 26.20 16.45 -0.08
CA GLU A 162 25.20 16.84 -1.05
C GLU A 162 23.81 17.05 -0.44
N LEU A 163 23.44 16.27 0.59
CA LEU A 163 22.08 16.26 1.12
C LEU A 163 21.83 17.25 2.26
N PHE A 164 22.87 17.72 2.93
CA PHE A 164 22.74 18.62 4.07
C PHE A 164 23.21 20.03 3.73
N VAL A 165 22.56 21.02 4.33
CA VAL A 165 22.94 22.43 4.19
C VAL A 165 24.10 22.78 5.11
N GLU A 166 24.08 22.18 6.32
CA GLU A 166 25.12 22.34 7.32
C GLU A 166 26.27 21.36 7.04
N ASP A 167 27.46 21.73 7.51
CA ASP A 167 28.62 20.84 7.53
C ASP A 167 28.28 19.59 8.38
N TRP A 168 28.38 18.41 7.77
CA TRP A 168 27.93 17.13 8.33
C TRP A 168 28.50 16.86 9.74
N ASP A 169 29.76 17.22 9.97
CA ASP A 169 30.45 17.03 11.26
C ASP A 169 29.99 18.02 12.35
N LYS A 170 29.22 19.06 12.00
CA LYS A 170 28.71 20.07 12.91
C LYS A 170 27.24 19.96 13.23
N ILE A 171 26.51 19.05 12.53
CA ILE A 171 25.07 18.88 12.73
C ILE A 171 24.79 18.33 14.13
N ASP A 172 23.95 19.01 14.90
CA ASP A 172 23.32 18.42 16.10
C ASP A 172 22.19 17.51 15.69
N TRP A 173 22.52 16.25 15.42
CA TRP A 173 21.59 15.24 14.95
C TRP A 173 20.38 15.05 15.88
N ALA A 174 20.60 15.12 17.20
CA ALA A 174 19.54 14.93 18.19
C ALA A 174 18.52 16.07 18.18
N ALA A 175 18.96 17.30 17.93
CA ALA A 175 18.09 18.47 17.80
C ALA A 175 17.15 18.34 16.59
N HIS A 176 17.57 17.63 15.53
CA HIS A 176 16.79 17.47 14.30
C HIS A 176 15.82 16.30 14.29
N ARG A 177 15.65 15.54 15.39
CA ARG A 177 14.73 14.39 15.43
C ARG A 177 13.31 14.71 14.98
N ASN A 178 12.81 15.87 15.38
CA ASN A 178 11.44 16.31 15.09
C ASN A 178 11.37 17.46 14.09
N THR A 179 12.51 17.89 13.53
CA THR A 179 12.54 18.91 12.48
C THR A 179 11.96 18.32 11.20
N ILE A 180 10.93 18.94 10.65
CA ILE A 180 10.29 18.55 9.41
C ILE A 180 9.85 19.78 8.62
N HIS A 181 10.01 19.73 7.31
CA HIS A 181 9.51 20.79 6.44
C HIS A 181 7.98 20.75 6.32
N PRO A 182 7.26 21.91 6.36
CA PRO A 182 5.79 21.94 6.31
C PRO A 182 5.16 21.20 5.13
N ARG A 183 5.82 21.14 3.97
CA ARG A 183 5.34 20.38 2.80
C ARG A 183 5.30 18.87 3.00
N ASP A 184 6.02 18.34 3.98
CA ASP A 184 6.06 16.92 4.32
C ASP A 184 5.24 16.61 5.58
N ASN A 185 4.71 17.62 6.27
CA ASN A 185 4.04 17.46 7.56
C ASN A 185 2.51 17.46 7.40
N TYR A 186 1.98 16.43 6.75
CA TYR A 186 0.53 16.24 6.59
C TYR A 186 -0.17 15.80 7.88
N HIS A 187 0.56 15.08 8.76
CA HIS A 187 0.08 14.57 10.03
C HIS A 187 1.06 14.91 11.16
N PRO A 188 0.95 16.11 11.72
CA PRO A 188 1.81 16.53 12.83
C PRO A 188 1.71 15.57 14.01
N LYS A 189 2.86 15.23 14.60
CA LYS A 189 2.93 14.38 15.80
C LYS A 189 2.11 14.99 16.93
N THR A 190 1.34 14.16 17.61
CA THR A 190 0.57 14.61 18.77
C THR A 190 1.48 14.95 19.96
N TRP A 191 0.96 15.71 20.91
CA TRP A 191 1.67 16.00 22.16
C TRP A 191 2.02 14.72 22.92
N LEU A 192 1.12 13.71 22.89
CA LEU A 192 1.33 12.41 23.54
C LEU A 192 2.53 11.68 22.90
N LEU A 193 2.59 11.62 21.59
CA LEU A 193 3.70 10.97 20.90
C LEU A 193 5.01 11.71 21.13
N ASN A 194 5.00 13.05 21.13
CA ASN A 194 6.19 13.84 21.43
C ASN A 194 6.69 13.59 22.87
N MET A 195 5.78 13.49 23.84
CA MET A 195 6.11 13.13 25.23
C MET A 195 6.72 11.72 25.30
N LEU A 196 6.11 10.74 24.64
CA LEU A 196 6.61 9.37 24.61
C LEU A 196 7.98 9.28 23.94
N ASN A 197 8.18 9.97 22.82
CA ASN A 197 9.50 10.04 22.16
C ASN A 197 10.56 10.66 23.08
N TRP A 198 10.20 11.69 23.84
CA TRP A 198 11.11 12.29 24.82
C TRP A 198 11.47 11.30 25.92
N ILE A 199 10.49 10.58 26.49
CA ILE A 199 10.73 9.55 27.51
C ILE A 199 11.60 8.44 26.95
N LEU A 200 11.31 7.96 25.74
CA LEU A 200 12.10 6.91 25.10
C LEU A 200 13.54 7.34 24.84
N ALA A 201 13.75 8.59 24.42
CA ALA A 201 15.08 9.09 24.09
C ALA A 201 15.94 9.41 25.35
N ASN A 202 15.32 9.95 26.40
CA ASN A 202 16.06 10.53 27.53
C ASN A 202 15.99 9.66 28.82
N VAL A 203 15.02 8.74 28.91
CA VAL A 203 14.87 7.88 30.09
C VAL A 203 15.04 6.42 29.74
N TRP A 204 14.20 5.91 28.81
CA TRP A 204 14.25 4.48 28.46
C TRP A 204 15.58 4.05 27.87
N THR A 205 16.00 4.69 26.79
CA THR A 205 17.21 4.29 26.04
C THR A 205 18.49 4.40 26.87
N PRO A 206 18.78 5.50 27.59
CA PRO A 206 20.02 5.62 28.34
C PRO A 206 20.02 4.94 29.71
N VAL A 207 18.85 4.76 30.35
CA VAL A 207 18.77 4.32 31.76
C VAL A 207 18.12 2.97 31.96
N LEU A 208 16.94 2.74 31.34
CA LEU A 208 16.11 1.57 31.63
C LEU A 208 16.33 0.40 30.66
N ARG A 209 17.00 0.62 29.55
CA ARG A 209 17.21 -0.37 28.50
C ARG A 209 18.35 -1.33 28.85
N VAL A 210 18.02 -2.43 29.57
CA VAL A 210 18.99 -3.42 30.03
C VAL A 210 19.31 -4.48 28.96
N LYS A 211 20.58 -4.87 28.84
CA LYS A 211 21.07 -5.79 27.80
C LYS A 211 20.28 -7.11 27.66
N PRO A 212 19.90 -7.86 28.74
CA PRO A 212 19.15 -9.10 28.58
C PRO A 212 17.76 -8.90 27.95
N LEU A 213 17.07 -7.80 28.30
CA LEU A 213 15.76 -7.45 27.74
C LEU A 213 15.89 -7.08 26.26
N VAL A 214 16.89 -6.28 25.94
CA VAL A 214 17.23 -5.91 24.55
C VAL A 214 17.46 -7.15 23.71
N LYS A 215 18.34 -8.05 24.17
CA LYS A 215 18.63 -9.29 23.43
C LYS A 215 17.37 -10.12 23.19
N LYS A 216 16.55 -10.32 24.22
CA LYS A 216 15.29 -11.06 24.10
C LYS A 216 14.35 -10.42 23.08
N ALA A 217 14.26 -9.08 23.06
CA ALA A 217 13.42 -8.34 22.14
C ALA A 217 13.93 -8.42 20.70
N GLU A 218 15.23 -8.29 20.49
CA GLU A 218 15.87 -8.45 19.19
C GLU A 218 15.71 -9.87 18.63
N ASP A 219 15.92 -10.90 19.47
CA ASP A 219 15.74 -12.31 19.10
C ASP A 219 14.27 -12.58 18.70
N TRP A 220 13.30 -12.00 19.44
CA TRP A 220 11.89 -12.14 19.12
C TRP A 220 11.48 -11.38 17.85
N ALA A 221 11.96 -10.15 17.65
CA ALA A 221 11.74 -9.40 16.43
C ALA A 221 12.26 -10.15 15.20
N MET A 222 13.46 -10.71 15.28
CA MET A 222 14.01 -11.54 14.19
C MET A 222 13.22 -12.82 13.98
N LYS A 223 12.69 -13.45 15.03
CA LYS A 223 11.81 -14.61 14.88
C LYS A 223 10.52 -14.29 14.14
N LEU A 224 9.92 -13.13 14.41
CA LEU A 224 8.75 -12.66 13.67
C LEU A 224 9.08 -12.37 12.19
N ILE A 225 10.26 -11.81 11.88
CA ILE A 225 10.74 -11.62 10.50
C ILE A 225 10.91 -12.98 9.80
N GLU A 226 11.50 -13.98 10.46
CA GLU A 226 11.62 -15.32 9.90
C GLU A 226 10.26 -15.95 9.59
N MET A 227 9.30 -15.83 10.52
CA MET A 227 7.95 -16.33 10.31
C MET A 227 7.24 -15.61 9.14
N GLU A 228 7.45 -14.31 8.98
CA GLU A 228 6.94 -13.58 7.81
C GLU A 228 7.53 -14.11 6.51
N ASN A 229 8.86 -14.28 6.46
CA ASN A 229 9.56 -14.83 5.29
C ASN A 229 9.08 -16.24 4.92
N GLU A 230 8.94 -17.13 5.91
CA GLU A 230 8.45 -18.49 5.70
C GLU A 230 7.01 -18.51 5.16
N ASN A 231 6.16 -17.57 5.63
CA ASN A 231 4.76 -17.49 5.26
C ASN A 231 4.50 -16.82 3.90
N THR A 232 5.50 -16.15 3.34
CA THR A 232 5.40 -15.34 2.11
C THR A 232 6.45 -15.69 1.05
N ASP A 233 7.20 -16.78 1.26
CA ASP A 233 8.36 -17.14 0.44
C ASP A 233 9.29 -15.94 0.17
N HIS A 234 9.58 -15.17 1.23
CA HIS A 234 10.45 -13.98 1.21
C HIS A 234 9.98 -12.80 0.34
N LEU A 235 8.70 -12.77 -0.04
CA LEU A 235 8.08 -11.59 -0.67
C LEU A 235 7.65 -10.55 0.36
N ASP A 236 7.37 -11.02 1.58
CA ASP A 236 6.77 -10.23 2.64
C ASP A 236 5.44 -9.57 2.22
N LEU A 237 4.89 -8.75 3.06
CA LEU A 237 3.59 -8.12 2.80
C LEU A 237 3.62 -7.19 1.58
N ALA A 238 4.68 -6.38 1.45
CA ALA A 238 4.72 -5.31 0.47
C ALA A 238 6.14 -4.78 0.22
N THR A 239 6.27 -3.97 -0.80
CA THR A 239 7.50 -3.25 -1.20
C THR A 239 8.11 -2.38 -0.08
N VAL A 240 7.34 -2.04 0.95
CA VAL A 240 7.86 -1.28 2.10
C VAL A 240 8.54 -2.19 3.12
N SER A 241 8.04 -3.39 3.36
CA SER A 241 8.56 -4.32 4.38
C SER A 241 9.67 -5.24 3.86
N GLY A 242 9.53 -5.77 2.65
CA GLY A 242 10.50 -6.70 2.06
C GLY A 242 11.93 -6.16 2.01
N PRO A 243 12.19 -4.97 1.46
CA PRO A 243 13.51 -4.35 1.48
C PRO A 243 14.10 -4.15 2.89
N MET A 244 13.25 -3.83 3.87
CA MET A 244 13.69 -3.63 5.25
C MET A 244 14.05 -4.95 5.93
N ASN A 245 13.26 -6.01 5.68
CA ASN A 245 13.56 -7.37 6.16
C ASN A 245 14.84 -7.91 5.53
N LEU A 246 15.06 -7.67 4.23
CA LEU A 246 16.34 -8.00 3.58
C LEU A 246 17.52 -7.36 4.30
N VAL A 247 17.44 -6.07 4.64
CA VAL A 247 18.53 -5.38 5.36
C VAL A 247 18.71 -5.93 6.78
N ALA A 248 17.63 -6.23 7.50
CA ALA A 248 17.70 -6.81 8.85
C ALA A 248 18.35 -8.20 8.86
N LEU A 249 17.99 -9.05 7.90
CA LEU A 249 18.59 -10.37 7.72
C LEU A 249 20.07 -10.28 7.29
N TYR A 250 20.37 -9.37 6.36
CA TYR A 250 21.77 -9.14 5.97
C TYR A 250 22.62 -8.68 7.16
N ALA A 251 22.08 -7.78 7.98
CA ALA A 251 22.77 -7.28 9.18
C ALA A 251 23.03 -8.37 10.22
N ARG A 252 22.15 -9.38 10.34
CA ARG A 252 22.30 -10.50 11.29
C ARG A 252 23.13 -11.64 10.73
N ASP A 253 22.81 -12.08 9.51
CA ASP A 253 23.24 -13.38 8.97
C ASP A 253 24.29 -13.25 7.87
N GLY A 254 24.53 -12.04 7.38
CA GLY A 254 25.49 -11.80 6.30
C GLY A 254 24.94 -12.12 4.89
N PRO A 255 25.76 -11.90 3.84
CA PRO A 255 25.33 -11.95 2.44
C PRO A 255 24.98 -13.36 1.95
N ASP A 256 25.54 -14.40 2.55
CA ASP A 256 25.47 -15.77 2.04
C ASP A 256 24.35 -16.60 2.67
N SER A 257 23.55 -16.03 3.56
CA SER A 257 22.42 -16.73 4.15
C SER A 257 21.35 -17.05 3.12
N TYR A 258 20.62 -18.16 3.30
CA TYR A 258 19.52 -18.55 2.42
C TYR A 258 18.48 -17.45 2.30
N ALA A 259 18.05 -16.88 3.44
CA ALA A 259 17.02 -15.86 3.46
C ALA A 259 17.43 -14.61 2.68
N VAL A 260 18.67 -14.14 2.82
CA VAL A 260 19.18 -12.99 2.07
C VAL A 260 19.22 -13.28 0.56
N ARG A 261 19.72 -14.47 0.16
CA ARG A 261 19.70 -14.84 -1.26
C ARG A 261 18.28 -14.91 -1.82
N ARG A 262 17.35 -15.52 -1.08
CA ARG A 262 15.97 -15.66 -1.52
C ARG A 262 15.28 -14.32 -1.67
N HIS A 263 15.45 -13.39 -0.74
CA HIS A 263 14.95 -12.00 -0.88
C HIS A 263 15.50 -11.31 -2.13
N LYS A 264 16.79 -11.48 -2.42
CA LYS A 264 17.40 -10.90 -3.63
C LYS A 264 16.80 -11.47 -4.90
N GLU A 265 16.58 -12.79 -4.95
CA GLU A 265 15.94 -13.47 -6.09
C GLU A 265 14.51 -12.98 -6.32
N ARG A 266 13.76 -12.71 -5.23
CA ARG A 266 12.35 -12.28 -5.30
C ARG A 266 12.18 -10.76 -5.49
N SER A 267 13.23 -9.98 -5.36
CA SER A 267 13.14 -8.50 -5.37
C SER A 267 12.65 -7.93 -6.71
N ASP A 268 12.85 -8.63 -7.81
CA ASP A 268 12.39 -8.22 -9.14
C ASP A 268 10.85 -8.20 -9.26
N GLU A 269 10.14 -8.98 -8.43
CA GLU A 269 8.68 -9.01 -8.45
C GLU A 269 8.04 -7.68 -8.01
N PHE A 270 8.78 -6.82 -7.32
CA PHE A 270 8.31 -5.49 -6.93
C PHE A 270 8.48 -4.44 -8.03
N LEU A 271 9.08 -4.79 -9.16
CA LEU A 271 9.41 -3.86 -10.21
C LEU A 271 8.36 -3.84 -11.31
N TRP A 272 8.19 -2.68 -11.91
CA TRP A 272 7.27 -2.47 -13.02
C TRP A 272 7.90 -1.57 -14.07
N VAL A 273 7.79 -1.95 -15.34
CA VAL A 273 8.30 -1.18 -16.48
C VAL A 273 7.16 -0.43 -17.15
N LYS A 274 7.36 0.86 -17.37
CA LYS A 274 6.49 1.74 -18.15
C LYS A 274 7.27 2.44 -19.25
N ASP A 275 6.57 3.19 -20.10
CA ASP A 275 7.20 3.97 -21.18
C ASP A 275 8.27 4.95 -20.66
N GLU A 276 8.09 5.46 -19.44
CA GLU A 276 9.05 6.39 -18.84
C GLU A 276 10.23 5.70 -18.13
N GLY A 277 10.17 4.38 -17.94
CA GLY A 277 11.22 3.59 -17.28
C GLY A 277 10.74 2.69 -16.16
N LEU A 278 11.65 2.28 -15.26
CA LEU A 278 11.43 1.32 -14.19
C LEU A 278 11.01 1.99 -12.89
N LEU A 279 9.93 1.51 -12.31
CA LEU A 279 9.38 1.94 -11.02
C LEU A 279 9.06 0.74 -10.13
N ALA A 280 8.67 1.01 -8.88
CA ALA A 280 8.24 0.00 -7.93
C ALA A 280 6.71 0.01 -7.74
N ASN A 281 6.13 -1.19 -7.61
CA ASN A 281 4.75 -1.41 -7.21
C ASN A 281 4.56 -1.33 -5.69
N GLY A 282 3.30 -1.21 -5.24
CA GLY A 282 2.96 -1.26 -3.82
C GLY A 282 3.10 -2.65 -3.19
N THR A 283 2.85 -3.68 -4.00
CA THR A 283 3.06 -5.10 -3.68
C THR A 283 3.91 -5.74 -4.77
N ASN A 284 4.15 -7.06 -4.70
CA ASN A 284 4.85 -7.80 -5.78
C ASN A 284 3.99 -7.99 -7.05
N GLY A 285 2.84 -7.36 -7.15
CA GLY A 285 1.98 -7.36 -8.32
C GLY A 285 0.50 -7.48 -7.98
N VAL A 286 -0.32 -7.59 -9.03
CA VAL A 286 -1.79 -7.63 -8.94
C VAL A 286 -2.39 -8.72 -9.85
N GLN A 287 -1.65 -9.77 -10.11
CA GLN A 287 -2.00 -10.78 -11.12
C GLN A 287 -3.32 -11.48 -10.82
N CYS A 288 -3.60 -11.88 -9.57
CA CYS A 288 -4.88 -12.47 -9.21
C CYS A 288 -6.02 -11.47 -9.35
N TRP A 289 -5.81 -10.24 -8.90
CA TRP A 289 -6.76 -9.15 -8.98
C TRP A 289 -7.14 -8.83 -10.43
N ASP A 290 -6.15 -8.57 -11.28
CA ASP A 290 -6.37 -8.23 -12.68
C ASP A 290 -6.99 -9.39 -13.47
N THR A 291 -6.57 -10.64 -13.19
CA THR A 291 -7.14 -11.83 -13.82
C THR A 291 -8.63 -11.99 -13.48
N ALA A 292 -9.00 -11.74 -12.21
CA ALA A 292 -10.39 -11.82 -11.79
C ALA A 292 -11.26 -10.78 -12.52
N PHE A 293 -10.82 -9.54 -12.60
CA PHE A 293 -11.56 -8.51 -13.33
C PHE A 293 -11.59 -8.73 -14.85
N ALA A 294 -10.48 -9.22 -15.43
CA ALA A 294 -10.45 -9.56 -16.85
C ALA A 294 -11.48 -10.66 -17.20
N ILE A 295 -11.59 -11.69 -16.36
CA ILE A 295 -12.62 -12.74 -16.51
C ILE A 295 -14.02 -12.11 -16.50
N GLN A 296 -14.33 -11.32 -15.47
CA GLN A 296 -15.65 -10.72 -15.32
C GLN A 296 -15.96 -9.79 -16.51
N ALA A 297 -15.02 -8.94 -16.91
CA ALA A 297 -15.19 -8.03 -18.04
C ALA A 297 -15.50 -8.75 -19.36
N VAL A 298 -14.81 -9.86 -19.66
CA VAL A 298 -15.05 -10.64 -20.87
C VAL A 298 -16.40 -11.36 -20.81
N MET A 299 -16.78 -11.86 -19.62
CA MET A 299 -18.07 -12.51 -19.40
C MET A 299 -19.24 -11.52 -19.57
N ASP A 300 -19.14 -10.34 -18.94
CA ASP A 300 -20.17 -9.29 -19.00
C ASP A 300 -20.32 -8.68 -20.40
N ALA A 301 -19.22 -8.65 -21.16
CA ALA A 301 -19.26 -8.24 -22.57
C ALA A 301 -19.91 -9.29 -23.51
N GLY A 302 -20.33 -10.45 -22.98
CA GLY A 302 -20.95 -11.53 -23.77
C GLY A 302 -19.99 -12.22 -24.75
N LEU A 303 -18.68 -12.16 -24.50
CA LEU A 303 -17.64 -12.69 -25.40
C LEU A 303 -17.29 -14.16 -25.10
N THR A 304 -18.03 -14.84 -24.25
CA THR A 304 -17.77 -16.23 -23.81
C THR A 304 -17.82 -17.23 -24.94
N GLU A 305 -18.74 -17.02 -25.89
CA GLU A 305 -18.92 -17.89 -27.06
C GLU A 305 -17.94 -17.63 -28.20
N ASP A 306 -17.19 -16.52 -28.11
CA ASP A 306 -16.17 -16.18 -29.11
C ASP A 306 -14.93 -17.07 -28.90
N PRO A 307 -14.57 -17.90 -29.90
CA PRO A 307 -13.47 -18.85 -29.80
C PRO A 307 -12.10 -18.18 -29.54
N ARG A 308 -11.97 -16.88 -29.77
CA ARG A 308 -10.74 -16.13 -29.49
C ARG A 308 -10.50 -15.95 -27.99
N TRP A 309 -11.56 -15.80 -27.18
CA TRP A 309 -11.46 -15.52 -25.75
C TRP A 309 -11.47 -16.80 -24.89
N ARG A 310 -12.06 -17.87 -25.38
CA ARG A 310 -12.16 -19.12 -24.62
C ARG A 310 -10.80 -19.66 -24.12
N PRO A 311 -9.72 -19.73 -24.93
CA PRO A 311 -8.42 -20.20 -24.44
C PRO A 311 -7.87 -19.33 -23.30
N MET A 312 -8.07 -18.00 -23.38
CA MET A 312 -7.66 -17.07 -22.33
C MET A 312 -8.45 -17.32 -21.04
N LEU A 313 -9.78 -17.48 -21.12
CA LEU A 313 -10.62 -17.76 -19.95
C LEU A 313 -10.26 -19.09 -19.28
N LEU A 314 -9.94 -20.13 -20.05
CA LEU A 314 -9.47 -21.42 -19.51
C LEU A 314 -8.15 -21.26 -18.77
N LYS A 315 -7.17 -20.55 -19.34
CA LYS A 315 -5.90 -20.26 -18.69
C LYS A 315 -6.04 -19.40 -17.45
N ALA A 316 -6.96 -18.44 -17.47
CA ALA A 316 -7.28 -17.63 -16.32
C ALA A 316 -7.90 -18.45 -15.16
N LEU A 317 -8.78 -19.41 -15.48
CA LEU A 317 -9.34 -20.33 -14.49
C LEU A 317 -8.27 -21.26 -13.91
N GLU A 318 -7.38 -21.84 -14.75
CA GLU A 318 -6.23 -22.63 -14.31
C GLU A 318 -5.31 -21.83 -13.40
N PHE A 319 -5.06 -20.56 -13.73
CA PHE A 319 -4.27 -19.66 -12.91
C PHE A 319 -4.93 -19.43 -11.54
N LEU A 320 -6.21 -19.08 -11.48
CA LEU A 320 -6.91 -18.88 -10.21
C LEU A 320 -6.98 -20.18 -9.38
N ASP A 321 -7.10 -21.35 -10.01
CA ASP A 321 -7.01 -22.65 -9.34
C ASP A 321 -5.63 -22.84 -8.68
N ASP A 322 -4.54 -22.61 -9.41
CA ASP A 322 -3.19 -22.74 -8.87
C ASP A 322 -2.91 -21.72 -7.77
N GLN A 323 -3.41 -20.48 -7.90
CA GLN A 323 -3.13 -19.37 -6.99
C GLN A 323 -4.00 -19.36 -5.73
N GLN A 324 -4.99 -20.24 -5.59
CA GLN A 324 -5.75 -20.34 -4.34
C GLN A 324 -4.85 -20.84 -3.19
N ILE A 325 -4.84 -20.11 -2.09
CA ILE A 325 -4.09 -20.49 -0.88
C ILE A 325 -4.76 -21.68 -0.22
N ARG A 326 -4.02 -22.78 -0.02
CA ARG A 326 -4.56 -24.08 0.42
C ARG A 326 -4.50 -24.30 1.94
N GLU A 327 -3.68 -23.51 2.65
CA GLU A 327 -3.39 -23.73 4.06
C GLU A 327 -3.31 -22.42 4.84
N ASN A 328 -3.69 -22.47 6.10
CA ASN A 328 -3.40 -21.39 7.03
C ASN A 328 -1.91 -21.37 7.38
N VAL A 329 -1.42 -20.23 7.85
CA VAL A 329 -0.03 -20.12 8.29
C VAL A 329 0.20 -20.97 9.55
N LYS A 330 1.38 -21.51 9.66
CA LYS A 330 1.82 -22.18 10.88
C LYS A 330 1.98 -21.14 12.01
N ASP A 331 1.61 -21.51 13.22
CA ASP A 331 1.70 -20.62 14.40
C ASP A 331 0.97 -19.27 14.18
N GLN A 332 -0.20 -19.31 13.53
CA GLN A 332 -1.01 -18.15 13.12
C GLN A 332 -1.16 -17.08 14.22
N ASP A 333 -1.44 -17.50 15.46
CA ASP A 333 -1.61 -16.58 16.59
C ASP A 333 -0.30 -15.89 16.99
N LYS A 334 0.85 -16.60 16.91
CA LYS A 334 2.14 -16.04 17.30
C LYS A 334 2.65 -14.98 16.33
N CYS A 335 2.34 -15.13 15.03
CA CYS A 335 2.71 -14.17 14.00
C CYS A 335 1.60 -13.17 13.65
N TYR A 336 0.53 -13.15 14.46
CA TYR A 336 -0.59 -12.20 14.34
C TYR A 336 -1.32 -12.24 12.99
N ARG A 337 -1.30 -13.39 12.30
CA ARG A 337 -1.88 -13.56 10.96
C ARG A 337 -3.36 -13.89 11.01
N GLN A 338 -4.10 -13.37 10.04
CA GLN A 338 -5.50 -13.72 9.79
C GLN A 338 -5.60 -15.06 9.06
N GLN A 339 -6.75 -15.74 9.13
CA GLN A 339 -7.05 -16.92 8.31
C GLN A 339 -6.89 -16.59 6.82
N ARG A 340 -6.30 -17.51 6.05
CA ARG A 340 -6.03 -17.32 4.62
C ARG A 340 -6.43 -18.50 3.73
N LYS A 341 -6.69 -19.67 4.33
CA LYS A 341 -7.06 -20.90 3.59
C LYS A 341 -8.31 -20.67 2.74
N GLY A 342 -8.25 -21.03 1.47
CA GLY A 342 -9.31 -20.81 0.49
C GLY A 342 -9.26 -19.44 -0.21
N GLY A 343 -8.46 -18.49 0.30
CA GLY A 343 -8.37 -17.15 -0.23
C GLY A 343 -7.37 -16.97 -1.37
N TRP A 344 -7.32 -15.75 -1.91
CA TRP A 344 -6.34 -15.29 -2.89
C TRP A 344 -5.71 -14.00 -2.41
N ALA A 345 -4.43 -13.83 -2.73
CA ALA A 345 -3.68 -12.60 -2.55
C ALA A 345 -3.88 -11.67 -3.77
N PHE A 346 -3.34 -10.45 -3.72
CA PHE A 346 -3.34 -9.54 -4.86
C PHE A 346 -2.59 -10.13 -6.07
N SER A 347 -1.41 -10.68 -5.86
CA SER A 347 -0.50 -11.16 -6.91
C SER A 347 -0.56 -12.66 -7.12
N ASN A 348 0.01 -13.40 -6.21
CA ASN A 348 0.13 -14.85 -6.25
C ASN A 348 0.03 -15.46 -4.84
N LYS A 349 -0.10 -16.78 -4.75
CA LYS A 349 -0.23 -17.50 -3.47
C LYS A 349 0.99 -17.34 -2.55
N ASP A 350 2.18 -17.09 -3.11
CA ASP A 350 3.41 -16.97 -2.34
C ASP A 350 3.45 -15.67 -1.51
N GLN A 351 2.80 -14.58 -1.97
CA GLN A 351 2.62 -13.39 -1.16
C GLN A 351 1.90 -13.71 0.16
N GLY A 352 1.07 -14.73 0.17
CA GLY A 352 0.58 -15.39 1.37
C GLY A 352 -0.40 -14.59 2.23
N TYR A 353 -0.91 -13.46 1.74
CA TYR A 353 -1.93 -12.66 2.39
C TYR A 353 -3.24 -12.70 1.61
N ALA A 354 -4.24 -13.40 2.14
CA ALA A 354 -5.60 -13.28 1.62
C ALA A 354 -6.13 -11.87 1.95
N VAL A 355 -6.75 -11.24 0.97
CA VAL A 355 -7.35 -9.91 1.09
C VAL A 355 -8.83 -10.02 0.74
N SER A 356 -9.71 -9.43 1.54
CA SER A 356 -11.15 -9.69 1.46
C SER A 356 -11.75 -9.43 0.07
N ASP A 357 -11.34 -8.35 -0.59
CA ASP A 357 -11.78 -8.01 -1.95
C ASP A 357 -11.16 -8.93 -3.02
N CYS A 358 -9.87 -9.26 -2.91
CA CYS A 358 -9.22 -10.20 -3.83
C CYS A 358 -9.83 -11.61 -3.75
N VAL A 359 -10.11 -12.09 -2.53
CA VAL A 359 -10.82 -13.35 -2.32
C VAL A 359 -12.20 -13.31 -2.97
N SER A 360 -12.92 -12.20 -2.81
CA SER A 360 -14.25 -11.99 -3.35
C SER A 360 -14.27 -11.99 -4.88
N GLU A 361 -13.38 -11.20 -5.50
CA GLU A 361 -13.32 -11.06 -6.96
C GLU A 361 -12.84 -12.34 -7.64
N ALA A 362 -11.84 -13.03 -7.07
CA ALA A 362 -11.37 -14.32 -7.57
C ALA A 362 -12.47 -15.39 -7.43
N LEU A 363 -13.14 -15.46 -6.27
CA LEU A 363 -14.23 -16.41 -6.03
C LEU A 363 -15.40 -16.19 -7.01
N LYS A 364 -15.82 -14.93 -7.23
CA LYS A 364 -16.86 -14.61 -8.23
C LYS A 364 -16.47 -15.12 -9.60
N SER A 365 -15.25 -14.84 -10.04
CA SER A 365 -14.74 -15.24 -11.34
C SER A 365 -14.71 -16.76 -11.53
N VAL A 366 -14.27 -17.49 -10.50
CA VAL A 366 -14.29 -18.96 -10.47
C VAL A 366 -15.72 -19.49 -10.58
N ILE A 367 -16.66 -18.97 -9.78
CA ILE A 367 -18.06 -19.42 -9.80
C ILE A 367 -18.69 -19.14 -11.17
N ILE A 368 -18.52 -17.93 -11.71
CA ILE A 368 -19.08 -17.55 -13.01
C ILE A 368 -18.58 -18.49 -14.11
N LEU A 369 -17.26 -18.72 -14.20
CA LEU A 369 -16.69 -19.60 -15.23
C LEU A 369 -17.14 -21.04 -15.06
N GLN A 370 -17.02 -21.61 -13.85
CA GLN A 370 -17.37 -23.02 -13.62
C GLN A 370 -18.87 -23.32 -13.76
N LYS A 371 -19.73 -22.30 -13.62
CA LYS A 371 -21.19 -22.46 -13.89
C LYS A 371 -21.57 -22.16 -15.33
N THR A 372 -20.65 -21.69 -16.16
CA THR A 372 -20.86 -21.46 -17.58
C THR A 372 -20.69 -22.81 -18.34
N PRO A 373 -21.65 -23.21 -19.20
CA PRO A 373 -21.55 -24.44 -19.94
C PRO A 373 -20.24 -24.56 -20.74
N GLY A 374 -19.63 -25.75 -20.67
CA GLY A 374 -18.42 -26.07 -21.41
C GLY A 374 -17.10 -25.62 -20.72
N PHE A 375 -17.12 -24.99 -19.53
CA PHE A 375 -15.94 -24.80 -18.72
C PHE A 375 -15.77 -25.95 -17.70
N PRO A 376 -14.51 -26.33 -17.36
CA PRO A 376 -14.27 -27.38 -16.38
C PRO A 376 -14.50 -26.89 -14.96
N THR A 377 -14.82 -27.79 -14.04
CA THR A 377 -14.79 -27.55 -12.60
C THR A 377 -13.39 -27.93 -12.08
N LEU A 378 -12.52 -26.94 -11.85
CA LEU A 378 -11.17 -27.15 -11.33
C LEU A 378 -11.13 -27.00 -9.79
N ILE A 379 -11.93 -26.08 -9.27
CA ILE A 379 -12.06 -25.81 -7.83
C ILE A 379 -13.37 -26.47 -7.36
N ASP A 380 -13.23 -27.49 -6.53
CA ASP A 380 -14.39 -28.24 -6.00
C ASP A 380 -15.14 -27.41 -4.92
N ASP A 381 -16.34 -27.91 -4.57
CA ASP A 381 -17.20 -27.24 -3.61
C ASP A 381 -16.52 -27.04 -2.24
N ARG A 382 -15.70 -28.01 -1.79
CA ARG A 382 -14.98 -27.89 -0.51
C ARG A 382 -14.03 -26.69 -0.51
N ARG A 383 -13.34 -26.47 -1.61
CA ARG A 383 -12.41 -25.34 -1.76
C ARG A 383 -13.13 -24.01 -1.92
N ILE A 384 -14.31 -24.01 -2.53
CA ILE A 384 -15.21 -22.84 -2.55
C ILE A 384 -15.68 -22.54 -1.12
N PHE A 385 -16.04 -23.57 -0.35
CA PHE A 385 -16.44 -23.39 1.06
C PHE A 385 -15.30 -22.89 1.95
N ASP A 386 -14.06 -23.34 1.73
CA ASP A 386 -12.89 -22.76 2.42
C ASP A 386 -12.77 -21.24 2.16
N ALA A 387 -13.07 -20.77 0.95
CA ALA A 387 -13.07 -19.33 0.63
C ALA A 387 -14.19 -18.58 1.35
N ILE A 388 -15.38 -19.15 1.42
CA ILE A 388 -16.51 -18.59 2.19
C ILE A 388 -16.18 -18.51 3.68
N ASP A 389 -15.61 -19.57 4.24
CA ASP A 389 -15.21 -19.59 5.65
C ASP A 389 -14.20 -18.48 5.95
N THR A 390 -13.28 -18.24 5.03
CA THR A 390 -12.33 -17.13 5.15
C THR A 390 -13.01 -15.77 5.01
N LEU A 391 -13.90 -15.57 4.03
CA LEU A 391 -14.63 -14.30 3.88
C LEU A 391 -15.48 -13.95 5.11
N LEU A 392 -16.12 -14.94 5.72
CA LEU A 392 -16.94 -14.70 6.92
C LEU A 392 -16.11 -14.20 8.14
N THR A 393 -14.80 -14.38 8.15
CA THR A 393 -13.92 -13.86 9.21
C THR A 393 -13.61 -12.37 9.09
N TYR A 394 -13.91 -11.73 7.95
CA TYR A 394 -13.58 -10.32 7.71
C TYR A 394 -14.64 -9.34 8.18
N GLN A 395 -15.83 -9.80 8.62
CA GLN A 395 -16.88 -8.88 9.04
C GLN A 395 -16.57 -8.20 10.37
N ASN A 396 -16.56 -6.89 10.33
CA ASN A 396 -16.43 -6.06 11.51
C ASN A 396 -17.71 -6.02 12.36
N PRO A 397 -17.63 -5.64 13.65
CA PRO A 397 -18.81 -5.53 14.51
C PRO A 397 -19.92 -4.61 13.98
N ASN A 398 -19.58 -3.61 13.17
CA ASN A 398 -20.55 -2.70 12.55
C ASN A 398 -21.13 -3.19 11.20
N GLY A 399 -20.73 -4.37 10.73
CA GLY A 399 -21.18 -4.97 9.47
C GLY A 399 -20.28 -4.73 8.27
N SER A 400 -19.34 -3.80 8.33
CA SER A 400 -18.36 -3.54 7.26
C SER A 400 -17.33 -4.65 7.13
N CYS A 401 -16.47 -4.53 6.11
CA CYS A 401 -15.27 -5.36 5.96
C CYS A 401 -14.01 -4.50 5.89
N SER A 402 -12.93 -5.07 6.40
CA SER A 402 -11.58 -4.56 6.25
C SER A 402 -10.81 -5.35 5.20
N SER A 403 -9.59 -4.90 4.85
CA SER A 403 -8.85 -5.56 3.77
C SER A 403 -8.14 -6.84 4.21
N TYR A 404 -7.22 -6.75 5.16
CA TYR A 404 -6.38 -7.88 5.59
C TYR A 404 -6.89 -8.58 6.84
N GLU A 405 -7.53 -7.85 7.74
CA GLU A 405 -8.00 -8.32 9.04
C GLU A 405 -9.00 -7.34 9.65
N PRO A 406 -9.90 -7.77 10.55
CA PRO A 406 -10.72 -6.85 11.32
C PRO A 406 -9.87 -5.90 12.17
N PRO A 407 -10.32 -4.64 12.43
CA PRO A 407 -9.63 -3.72 13.32
C PRO A 407 -9.41 -4.31 14.70
N ARG A 408 -8.18 -4.25 15.22
CA ARG A 408 -7.81 -4.79 16.53
C ARG A 408 -7.68 -3.72 17.61
N ALA A 409 -7.80 -2.45 17.23
CA ALA A 409 -7.82 -1.31 18.13
C ALA A 409 -8.71 -0.19 17.56
N GLY A 410 -9.07 0.77 18.41
CA GLY A 410 -9.80 1.96 18.00
C GLY A 410 -8.90 3.02 17.37
N SER A 411 -9.52 3.98 16.66
CA SER A 411 -8.84 5.09 15.99
C SER A 411 -8.03 6.01 16.91
N TRP A 412 -8.21 5.92 18.24
CA TRP A 412 -7.39 6.64 19.22
C TRP A 412 -5.89 6.29 19.06
N MET A 413 -5.57 5.12 18.51
CA MET A 413 -4.20 4.67 18.26
C MET A 413 -3.46 5.61 17.29
N GLU A 414 -4.17 6.35 16.44
CA GLU A 414 -3.58 7.36 15.55
C GLU A 414 -2.84 8.48 16.32
N MET A 415 -3.11 8.64 17.61
CA MET A 415 -2.32 9.53 18.48
C MET A 415 -0.85 9.09 18.58
N LEU A 416 -0.55 7.84 18.27
CA LEU A 416 0.80 7.26 18.28
C LEU A 416 1.42 7.19 16.88
N ASN A 417 0.78 7.74 15.86
CA ASN A 417 1.28 7.74 14.50
C ASN A 417 2.56 8.59 14.39
N ALA A 418 3.68 7.93 14.12
CA ALA A 418 4.98 8.58 13.96
C ALA A 418 5.27 9.01 12.51
N ALA A 419 4.43 8.64 11.54
CA ALA A 419 4.60 9.03 10.14
C ALA A 419 3.98 10.42 9.90
N GLU A 420 4.81 11.37 9.55
CA GLU A 420 4.37 12.74 9.30
C GLU A 420 3.67 12.89 7.93
N VAL A 421 4.01 12.03 6.98
CA VAL A 421 3.49 12.09 5.59
C VAL A 421 2.20 11.29 5.39
N PHE A 422 1.85 10.37 6.30
CA PHE A 422 0.67 9.51 6.18
C PHE A 422 -0.16 9.51 7.45
N GLY A 423 -1.47 9.66 7.31
CA GLY A 423 -2.44 9.47 8.39
C GLY A 423 -3.23 8.19 8.23
N ARG A 424 -3.95 7.81 9.29
CA ARG A 424 -4.82 6.63 9.32
C ARG A 424 -4.08 5.34 8.97
N ILE A 425 -2.93 5.14 9.61
CA ILE A 425 -2.03 4.00 9.36
C ILE A 425 -1.71 3.19 10.62
N MET A 426 -2.22 3.59 11.79
CA MET A 426 -1.91 2.86 13.02
C MET A 426 -2.85 1.68 13.25
N VAL A 427 -4.06 1.73 12.73
CA VAL A 427 -5.04 0.65 12.84
C VAL A 427 -5.63 0.30 11.49
N GLU A 428 -6.18 -0.91 11.38
CA GLU A 428 -6.99 -1.29 10.22
C GLU A 428 -8.33 -0.53 10.26
N TYR A 429 -8.88 -0.25 9.08
CA TYR A 429 -10.15 0.49 8.91
C TYR A 429 -11.16 -0.34 8.12
N GLU A 430 -12.39 0.16 8.10
CA GLU A 430 -13.44 -0.32 7.21
C GLU A 430 -13.34 0.35 5.84
N TYR A 431 -13.57 -0.45 4.79
CA TYR A 431 -13.48 0.02 3.41
C TYR A 431 -14.76 -0.31 2.64
N PRO A 432 -15.35 0.67 1.94
CA PRO A 432 -16.48 0.41 1.02
C PRO A 432 -16.12 -0.65 -0.02
N GLU A 433 -14.92 -0.57 -0.60
CA GLU A 433 -14.40 -1.50 -1.61
C GLU A 433 -14.47 -2.95 -1.12
N CYS A 434 -13.90 -3.23 0.04
CA CYS A 434 -13.89 -4.56 0.63
C CYS A 434 -15.30 -5.03 0.99
N THR A 435 -16.11 -4.14 1.59
CA THR A 435 -17.48 -4.48 2.02
C THR A 435 -18.36 -4.82 0.82
N THR A 436 -18.29 -4.04 -0.25
CA THR A 436 -19.08 -4.25 -1.47
C THR A 436 -18.65 -5.51 -2.22
N ALA A 437 -17.35 -5.76 -2.33
CA ALA A 437 -16.83 -6.97 -2.97
C ALA A 437 -17.30 -8.25 -2.25
N VAL A 438 -17.24 -8.26 -0.90
CA VAL A 438 -17.71 -9.42 -0.13
C VAL A 438 -19.23 -9.61 -0.29
N VAL A 439 -20.04 -8.54 -0.32
CA VAL A 439 -21.48 -8.63 -0.56
C VAL A 439 -21.78 -9.28 -1.91
N THR A 440 -21.13 -8.85 -2.99
CA THR A 440 -21.36 -9.41 -4.33
C THR A 440 -20.94 -10.86 -4.42
N ALA A 441 -19.81 -11.25 -3.81
CA ALA A 441 -19.32 -12.62 -3.79
C ALA A 441 -20.25 -13.55 -2.99
N LEU A 442 -20.66 -13.16 -1.79
CA LEU A 442 -21.56 -13.93 -0.94
C LEU A 442 -22.96 -14.06 -1.55
N SER A 443 -23.47 -13.01 -2.19
CA SER A 443 -24.76 -13.03 -2.89
C SER A 443 -24.73 -14.03 -4.08
N LEU A 444 -23.66 -14.00 -4.88
CA LEU A 444 -23.46 -14.94 -5.96
C LEU A 444 -23.31 -16.38 -5.44
N PHE A 445 -22.51 -16.57 -4.40
CA PHE A 445 -22.33 -17.88 -3.75
C PHE A 445 -23.65 -18.44 -3.25
N HIS A 446 -24.42 -17.67 -2.49
CA HIS A 446 -25.70 -18.12 -1.92
C HIS A 446 -26.71 -18.57 -2.98
N LYS A 447 -26.71 -17.96 -4.15
CA LYS A 447 -27.53 -18.36 -5.30
C LYS A 447 -27.23 -19.79 -5.76
N HIS A 448 -25.98 -20.26 -5.67
CA HIS A 448 -25.56 -21.57 -6.16
C HIS A 448 -25.46 -22.62 -5.05
N TRP A 449 -25.21 -22.23 -3.80
CA TRP A 449 -25.10 -23.10 -2.63
C TRP A 449 -25.94 -22.57 -1.45
N PRO A 450 -27.30 -22.57 -1.60
CA PRO A 450 -28.19 -21.93 -0.62
C PRO A 450 -28.23 -22.64 0.73
N SER A 451 -27.68 -23.86 0.86
CA SER A 451 -27.66 -24.60 2.12
C SER A 451 -26.40 -24.45 2.94
N TYR A 452 -25.29 -23.96 2.37
CA TYR A 452 -24.03 -23.84 3.08
C TYR A 452 -23.97 -22.56 3.92
N ARG A 453 -23.97 -22.71 5.24
CA ARG A 453 -23.92 -21.62 6.23
C ARG A 453 -24.92 -20.49 5.93
N SER A 454 -26.08 -20.83 5.39
CA SER A 454 -27.09 -19.91 4.87
C SER A 454 -27.39 -18.74 5.81
N ALA A 455 -27.76 -19.06 7.07
CA ALA A 455 -28.10 -18.05 8.05
C ALA A 455 -26.94 -17.09 8.42
N GLU A 456 -25.70 -17.55 8.29
CA GLU A 456 -24.53 -16.72 8.53
C GLU A 456 -24.25 -15.81 7.34
N VAL A 457 -24.33 -16.34 6.13
CA VAL A 457 -24.16 -15.60 4.88
C VAL A 457 -25.23 -14.52 4.74
N GLU A 458 -26.51 -14.86 4.95
CA GLU A 458 -27.63 -13.92 4.90
C GLU A 458 -27.47 -12.79 5.91
N ARG A 459 -27.17 -13.12 7.18
CA ARG A 459 -26.92 -12.13 8.23
C ARG A 459 -25.71 -11.23 7.91
N PHE A 460 -24.67 -11.81 7.34
CA PHE A 460 -23.49 -11.05 6.92
C PHE A 460 -23.86 -10.02 5.85
N VAL A 461 -24.52 -10.48 4.78
CA VAL A 461 -24.93 -9.61 3.66
C VAL A 461 -25.88 -8.51 4.14
N GLU A 462 -26.89 -8.85 4.97
CA GLU A 462 -27.82 -7.88 5.54
C GLU A 462 -27.10 -6.75 6.31
N ARG A 463 -26.17 -7.12 7.20
CA ARG A 463 -25.40 -6.15 7.99
C ARG A 463 -24.46 -5.31 7.13
N ALA A 464 -23.83 -5.91 6.12
CA ALA A 464 -22.95 -5.21 5.22
C ALA A 464 -23.70 -4.20 4.33
N VAL A 465 -24.86 -4.58 3.80
CA VAL A 465 -25.74 -3.68 3.04
C VAL A 465 -26.24 -2.53 3.90
N ALA A 466 -26.62 -2.79 5.15
CA ALA A 466 -27.00 -1.75 6.08
C ALA A 466 -25.87 -0.74 6.31
N TRP A 467 -24.64 -1.22 6.49
CA TRP A 467 -23.45 -0.37 6.61
C TRP A 467 -23.19 0.44 5.33
N ILE A 468 -23.27 -0.17 4.14
CA ILE A 468 -23.10 0.51 2.85
C ILE A 468 -24.09 1.67 2.74
N LYS A 469 -25.37 1.45 3.02
CA LYS A 469 -26.42 2.48 2.99
C LYS A 469 -26.13 3.62 3.96
N THR A 470 -25.72 3.32 5.18
CA THR A 470 -25.41 4.31 6.22
C THR A 470 -24.20 5.19 5.84
N ASN A 471 -23.26 4.66 5.05
CA ASN A 471 -22.06 5.38 4.62
C ASN A 471 -22.22 6.15 3.30
N GLN A 472 -23.42 6.15 2.70
CA GLN A 472 -23.69 6.98 1.54
C GLN A 472 -23.62 8.47 1.90
N ARG A 473 -22.86 9.22 1.12
CA ARG A 473 -22.69 10.66 1.35
C ARG A 473 -23.95 11.44 0.97
N PRO A 474 -24.16 12.66 1.52
CA PRO A 474 -25.34 13.49 1.19
C PRO A 474 -25.53 13.75 -0.30
N HIS A 475 -24.44 13.85 -1.08
CA HIS A 475 -24.49 14.04 -2.54
C HIS A 475 -24.80 12.75 -3.31
N GLY A 476 -25.02 11.61 -2.66
CA GLY A 476 -25.41 10.35 -3.29
C GLY A 476 -24.28 9.36 -3.56
N GLY A 477 -23.02 9.79 -3.60
CA GLY A 477 -21.88 8.91 -3.82
C GLY A 477 -21.33 8.28 -2.54
N TRP A 478 -20.38 7.33 -2.69
CA TRP A 478 -19.60 6.74 -1.62
C TRP A 478 -18.14 7.15 -1.74
N TYR A 479 -17.47 7.29 -0.61
CA TYR A 479 -16.05 7.61 -0.54
C TYR A 479 -15.23 6.32 -0.43
N GLY A 480 -14.41 6.06 -1.43
CA GLY A 480 -13.44 4.96 -1.42
C GLY A 480 -12.09 5.38 -0.82
N SER A 481 -11.36 4.39 -0.31
CA SER A 481 -10.07 4.60 0.35
C SER A 481 -8.89 4.48 -0.60
N TRP A 482 -9.05 3.74 -1.68
CA TRP A 482 -8.02 3.55 -2.70
C TRP A 482 -8.38 4.25 -4.00
N GLY A 483 -7.39 4.62 -4.78
CA GLY A 483 -7.60 5.33 -6.04
C GLY A 483 -8.13 6.74 -5.87
N ILE A 484 -8.95 7.19 -6.81
CA ILE A 484 -9.62 8.49 -6.80
C ILE A 484 -11.12 8.27 -6.54
N CYS A 485 -11.51 8.50 -5.45
CA CYS A 485 -12.39 8.06 -4.39
C CYS A 485 -13.86 7.84 -4.75
N PHE A 486 -14.57 8.81 -5.40
CA PHE A 486 -16.04 8.78 -5.38
C PHE A 486 -16.66 7.98 -6.51
N THR A 487 -16.16 8.11 -7.72
CA THR A 487 -16.74 7.47 -8.89
C THR A 487 -16.67 5.96 -8.78
N TYR A 488 -15.47 5.44 -8.51
CA TYR A 488 -15.27 4.00 -8.45
C TYR A 488 -15.92 3.35 -7.21
N ALA A 489 -15.87 4.02 -6.04
CA ALA A 489 -16.53 3.49 -4.85
C ALA A 489 -18.06 3.49 -4.99
N THR A 490 -18.62 4.46 -5.73
CA THR A 490 -20.06 4.50 -6.03
C THR A 490 -20.43 3.37 -6.98
N MET A 491 -19.61 3.06 -7.98
CA MET A 491 -19.82 1.90 -8.86
C MET A 491 -19.93 0.60 -8.04
N PHE A 492 -18.93 0.31 -7.22
CA PHE A 492 -18.93 -0.89 -6.37
C PHE A 492 -20.14 -0.94 -5.41
N ALA A 493 -20.51 0.19 -4.81
CA ALA A 493 -21.68 0.25 -3.94
C ALA A 493 -22.97 -0.08 -4.70
N LEU A 494 -23.14 0.45 -5.91
CA LEU A 494 -24.31 0.17 -6.75
C LEU A 494 -24.36 -1.30 -7.19
N GLU A 495 -23.24 -1.91 -7.56
CA GLU A 495 -23.16 -3.34 -7.87
C GLU A 495 -23.58 -4.21 -6.67
N SER A 496 -23.12 -3.87 -5.48
CA SER A 496 -23.49 -4.60 -4.26
C SER A 496 -24.97 -4.47 -3.93
N LEU A 497 -25.56 -3.28 -4.07
CA LEU A 497 -27.00 -3.07 -3.91
C LEU A 497 -27.81 -3.87 -4.96
N ALA A 498 -27.36 -3.85 -6.21
CA ALA A 498 -27.99 -4.61 -7.30
C ALA A 498 -27.95 -6.13 -7.04
N SER A 499 -26.85 -6.65 -6.52
CA SER A 499 -26.70 -8.08 -6.18
C SER A 499 -27.69 -8.56 -5.10
N THR A 500 -28.22 -7.63 -4.30
CA THR A 500 -29.26 -7.87 -3.29
C THR A 500 -30.67 -7.46 -3.70
N GLY A 501 -30.86 -7.16 -5.01
CA GLY A 501 -32.15 -6.83 -5.60
C GLY A 501 -32.58 -5.35 -5.48
N GLU A 502 -31.68 -4.48 -5.05
CA GLU A 502 -31.94 -3.03 -4.97
C GLU A 502 -31.60 -2.35 -6.30
N THR A 503 -32.58 -1.67 -6.85
CA THR A 503 -32.47 -1.02 -8.16
C THR A 503 -32.81 0.48 -8.05
N TYR A 504 -32.60 1.20 -9.13
CA TYR A 504 -33.02 2.61 -9.24
C TYR A 504 -34.50 2.81 -8.91
N ALA A 505 -35.37 1.84 -9.24
CA ALA A 505 -36.80 1.94 -9.08
C ALA A 505 -37.29 1.70 -7.64
N ASN A 506 -36.59 0.83 -6.88
CA ASN A 506 -37.07 0.36 -5.57
C ASN A 506 -36.20 0.78 -4.39
N SER A 507 -35.04 1.41 -4.63
CA SER A 507 -34.12 1.83 -3.57
C SER A 507 -33.73 3.31 -3.70
N SER A 508 -34.02 4.11 -2.68
CA SER A 508 -33.60 5.50 -2.64
C SER A 508 -32.08 5.67 -2.61
N HIS A 509 -31.33 4.69 -2.06
CA HIS A 509 -29.87 4.69 -2.05
C HIS A 509 -29.31 4.40 -3.44
N ALA A 510 -29.82 3.39 -4.14
CA ALA A 510 -29.43 3.08 -5.50
C ALA A 510 -29.73 4.27 -6.44
N LYS A 511 -30.93 4.86 -6.31
CA LYS A 511 -31.32 6.03 -7.09
C LYS A 511 -30.35 7.19 -6.92
N ARG A 512 -30.07 7.61 -5.68
CA ARG A 512 -29.12 8.72 -5.41
C ARG A 512 -27.70 8.42 -5.93
N GLY A 513 -27.25 7.17 -5.84
CA GLY A 513 -25.96 6.76 -6.38
C GLY A 513 -25.87 6.88 -7.89
N CYS A 514 -26.89 6.40 -8.60
CA CYS A 514 -27.00 6.57 -10.06
C CYS A 514 -27.07 8.05 -10.46
N ASP A 515 -27.91 8.84 -9.79
CA ASP A 515 -28.05 10.27 -10.05
C ASP A 515 -26.71 11.01 -9.83
N PHE A 516 -25.94 10.61 -8.80
CA PHE A 516 -24.59 11.13 -8.57
C PHE A 516 -23.64 10.81 -9.74
N LEU A 517 -23.56 9.57 -10.20
CA LEU A 517 -22.71 9.20 -11.34
C LEU A 517 -23.11 9.94 -12.61
N ILE A 518 -24.41 9.99 -12.94
CA ILE A 518 -24.92 10.72 -14.09
C ILE A 518 -24.53 12.21 -14.02
N SER A 519 -24.64 12.84 -12.83
CA SER A 519 -24.27 14.24 -12.63
C SER A 519 -22.77 14.54 -12.79
N LYS A 520 -21.92 13.51 -12.75
CA LYS A 520 -20.45 13.61 -12.88
C LYS A 520 -19.92 13.15 -14.22
N GLN A 521 -20.79 12.60 -15.07
CA GLN A 521 -20.41 12.21 -16.41
C GLN A 521 -20.04 13.44 -17.25
N ARG A 522 -18.95 13.36 -17.97
CA ARG A 522 -18.46 14.40 -18.86
C ARG A 522 -19.16 14.34 -20.22
N GLU A 523 -19.04 15.40 -21.01
CA GLU A 523 -19.57 15.45 -22.37
C GLU A 523 -19.01 14.36 -23.30
N ASP A 524 -17.78 13.90 -23.04
CA ASP A 524 -17.14 12.79 -23.76
C ASP A 524 -17.62 11.40 -23.29
N GLY A 525 -18.57 11.33 -22.35
CA GLY A 525 -19.11 10.10 -21.78
C GLY A 525 -18.26 9.52 -20.63
N GLY A 526 -17.08 10.03 -20.37
CA GLY A 526 -16.18 9.54 -19.32
C GLY A 526 -16.42 10.17 -17.95
N TRP A 527 -15.72 9.64 -16.96
CA TRP A 527 -15.63 10.20 -15.60
C TRP A 527 -14.19 10.50 -15.26
N SER A 528 -13.96 11.58 -14.52
CA SER A 528 -12.63 11.92 -14.00
C SER A 528 -12.75 12.64 -12.65
N GLU A 529 -11.77 12.38 -11.80
CA GLU A 529 -11.58 13.05 -10.52
C GLU A 529 -10.11 13.49 -10.42
N HIS A 530 -9.84 14.49 -9.58
CA HIS A 530 -8.46 14.96 -9.35
C HIS A 530 -7.99 14.52 -7.96
N TYR A 531 -6.73 14.10 -7.82
CA TYR A 531 -6.18 13.63 -6.54
C TYR A 531 -6.29 14.65 -5.39
N LYS A 532 -6.27 15.96 -5.69
CA LYS A 532 -6.47 17.04 -4.70
C LYS A 532 -7.89 17.09 -4.12
N VAL A 533 -8.85 16.43 -4.76
CA VAL A 533 -10.24 16.33 -4.28
C VAL A 533 -10.40 15.17 -3.29
N SER A 534 -9.45 14.26 -3.26
CA SER A 534 -9.40 13.22 -2.23
C SER A 534 -9.13 13.88 -0.87
N PRO A 535 -10.13 13.95 0.02
CA PRO A 535 -9.88 14.55 1.31
C PRO A 535 -8.98 13.61 2.10
N THR A 536 -7.77 14.05 2.39
CA THR A 536 -7.13 13.58 3.61
C THR A 536 -8.06 13.99 4.74
N PRO A 537 -8.70 13.06 5.45
CA PRO A 537 -9.55 13.46 6.56
C PRO A 537 -8.70 14.24 7.56
N PRO A 538 -9.19 15.39 8.05
CA PRO A 538 -8.44 16.13 9.05
C PRO A 538 -8.23 15.24 10.27
N PRO A 539 -7.07 15.30 10.91
CA PRO A 539 -6.82 14.56 12.12
C PRO A 539 -7.82 14.99 13.21
N PHE A 540 -8.58 14.07 13.72
CA PHE A 540 -9.34 14.16 14.97
C PHE A 540 -10.38 15.28 15.14
N TYR A 541 -11.07 15.77 14.14
CA TYR A 541 -12.21 16.65 14.39
C TYR A 541 -13.47 16.23 13.65
N ASN A 542 -14.50 15.93 14.42
CA ASN A 542 -15.92 15.76 14.13
C ASN A 542 -16.30 15.26 12.74
N LEU A 543 -17.05 14.18 12.70
CA LEU A 543 -17.72 13.48 11.62
C LEU A 543 -18.59 14.34 10.68
N GLN A 544 -18.44 15.65 10.67
CA GLN A 544 -19.04 16.54 9.69
C GLN A 544 -17.95 17.15 8.82
N PRO A 545 -17.90 16.82 7.51
CA PRO A 545 -17.02 17.50 6.58
C PRO A 545 -17.45 18.97 6.46
N PRO A 546 -16.51 19.95 6.43
CA PRO A 546 -16.83 21.30 6.06
C PRO A 546 -17.40 21.32 4.63
N ASN A 547 -18.45 22.08 4.42
CA ASN A 547 -19.22 22.30 3.19
C ASN A 547 -18.54 21.85 1.88
N PHE A 548 -18.76 20.59 1.53
CA PHE A 548 -18.22 19.97 0.33
C PHE A 548 -18.91 20.43 -0.96
N GLN A 549 -20.11 20.99 -0.85
CA GLN A 549 -20.86 21.53 -2.00
C GLN A 549 -20.09 22.63 -2.75
N THR A 550 -19.30 23.44 -2.04
CA THR A 550 -18.55 24.56 -2.65
C THR A 550 -17.30 24.11 -3.40
N ARG A 551 -16.71 22.96 -3.06
CA ARG A 551 -15.49 22.46 -3.75
C ARG A 551 -15.77 21.60 -4.98
N LEU A 552 -16.89 20.89 -5.00
CA LEU A 552 -17.31 20.11 -6.18
C LEU A 552 -17.89 21.00 -7.30
N THR A 553 -18.44 22.17 -6.96
CA THR A 553 -18.94 23.15 -7.95
C THR A 553 -17.82 23.95 -8.62
N ASN A 554 -16.60 23.98 -8.04
CA ASN A 554 -15.46 24.72 -8.58
C ASN A 554 -14.51 23.84 -9.43
N LEU A 555 -14.92 22.63 -9.81
CA LEU A 555 -14.23 21.85 -10.83
C LEU A 555 -14.54 22.44 -12.21
N THR A 556 -13.92 23.56 -12.53
CA THR A 556 -13.86 24.07 -13.89
C THR A 556 -13.17 23.01 -14.76
N PRO A 557 -13.70 22.67 -15.95
CA PRO A 557 -13.01 21.79 -16.88
C PRO A 557 -11.64 22.40 -17.19
N LEU A 558 -10.59 21.62 -17.09
CA LEU A 558 -9.27 22.01 -17.60
C LEU A 558 -9.42 22.21 -19.11
N HIS A 559 -9.54 23.45 -19.55
CA HIS A 559 -9.46 23.82 -20.95
C HIS A 559 -8.08 23.39 -21.49
N ARG A 560 -8.06 22.32 -22.26
CA ARG A 560 -6.98 22.15 -23.24
C ARG A 560 -7.19 23.19 -24.33
N PRO A 561 -6.17 23.96 -24.75
CA PRO A 561 -6.30 24.82 -25.91
C PRO A 561 -6.64 23.94 -27.12
N ALA A 562 -7.68 24.28 -27.83
CA ALA A 562 -8.09 23.63 -29.07
C ALA A 562 -6.93 23.72 -30.08
N LYS A 563 -6.36 22.57 -30.43
CA LYS A 563 -5.55 22.48 -31.64
C LYS A 563 -6.48 22.68 -32.83
N GLN A 564 -6.26 23.74 -33.59
CA GLN A 564 -6.91 23.97 -34.87
C GLN A 564 -6.78 22.71 -35.74
N ALA A 565 -7.92 22.16 -36.12
CA ALA A 565 -8.02 21.08 -37.08
C ALA A 565 -7.66 21.64 -38.47
N ASN A 566 -6.52 21.25 -38.98
CA ASN A 566 -6.27 21.33 -40.42
C ASN A 566 -6.95 20.12 -41.07
N THR A 567 -8.00 20.42 -41.84
CA THR A 567 -8.69 19.48 -42.71
C THR A 567 -7.80 19.14 -43.90
N SER A 568 -7.39 17.89 -44.06
CA SER A 568 -7.35 17.15 -45.33
C SER A 568 -6.59 15.82 -45.15
N SER A 569 -7.26 14.77 -45.42
CA SER A 569 -6.91 13.58 -46.21
C SER A 569 -7.37 12.26 -45.59
N THR A 570 -7.98 11.50 -46.44
CA THR A 570 -8.59 10.17 -46.41
C THR A 570 -7.81 9.09 -45.63
N PRO A 571 -8.49 8.14 -44.96
CA PRO A 571 -7.81 7.05 -44.25
C PRO A 571 -7.42 5.89 -45.21
N PRO A 572 -6.33 5.18 -44.96
CA PRO A 572 -6.04 3.92 -45.64
C PRO A 572 -6.73 2.75 -44.92
N VAL A 573 -7.26 1.87 -45.75
CA VAL A 573 -7.87 0.58 -45.43
C VAL A 573 -6.85 -0.36 -44.80
N LEU A 574 -7.15 -0.93 -43.67
CA LEU A 574 -6.42 -2.03 -43.05
C LEU A 574 -6.77 -3.35 -43.78
N ARG A 575 -5.74 -4.05 -44.18
CA ARG A 575 -5.72 -5.51 -44.35
C ARG A 575 -4.93 -6.14 -43.22
#